data_1dd67465d063d6357374adbbe4ac7112
#
_entry.id   1dd67465d063d6357374adbbe4ac7112
#
_cell.length_a   1.000
_cell.length_b   1.000
_cell.length_c   1.000
_cell.angle_alpha   90.00
_cell.angle_beta   90.00
_cell.angle_gamma   90.00
#
_symmetry.space_group_name_H-M   'P 1'
#
loop_
_entity.id
_entity.type
_entity.pdbx_description
1 polymer ?
#
loop_
_entity_poly.entity_id
_entity_poly.type
_entity_poly.pdbx_seq_one_letter_code
_entity_poly.pdbx_strand_id
1 'polypeptide(L)'
;MEYTKQTLDRLTGELVTASMGEWKTITEVAHACGVGSRKFRAVLKRMAFLQLEYIGKDWRHRLAPWVTDQGWGKRLRREQDGRSTPFDVVSPEAQDWIKDRLEVALAEMEAEVSPDAAAAIAALDDFRAARNEYRAKLTDGKEMSVEEMVRWLSDFYPNLSQPEIATALHVTQQLVSRYQDQRSKSLKYALEGRGSKPGPIAAAALSAAFSRSA
;
A
#
# COMPACT_ATOMS: atom_id res chain seq x y z
N MET A 1 -8.10 17.55 -10.36
CA MET A 1 -8.31 18.91 -9.82
C MET A 1 -7.62 19.90 -10.73
N GLU A 2 -8.32 20.85 -11.33
CA GLU A 2 -7.72 21.85 -12.19
C GLU A 2 -7.06 22.93 -11.32
N TYR A 3 -5.78 23.17 -11.52
CA TYR A 3 -5.05 24.23 -10.84
C TYR A 3 -4.84 25.39 -11.78
N THR A 4 -5.15 26.57 -11.29
CA THR A 4 -4.90 27.82 -11.99
C THR A 4 -3.77 28.60 -11.29
N LYS A 5 -2.90 29.24 -12.08
CA LYS A 5 -1.87 30.14 -11.60
C LYS A 5 -2.16 31.54 -12.11
N GLN A 6 -2.16 32.50 -11.22
CA GLN A 6 -2.18 33.91 -11.63
C GLN A 6 -0.78 34.33 -12.07
N THR A 7 -0.68 34.74 -13.29
CA THR A 7 0.57 35.23 -13.89
C THR A 7 0.34 36.66 -14.34
N LEU A 8 1.28 37.56 -14.01
CA LEU A 8 1.24 38.93 -14.49
C LEU A 8 1.57 38.94 -15.97
N ASP A 9 0.64 39.37 -16.83
CA ASP A 9 0.94 39.63 -18.20
C ASP A 9 1.84 40.88 -18.27
N ARG A 10 3.05 40.70 -18.76
CA ARG A 10 4.07 41.78 -18.83
C ARG A 10 3.76 42.84 -19.90
N LEU A 11 2.84 42.56 -20.81
CA LEU A 11 2.42 43.49 -21.85
C LEU A 11 1.26 44.38 -21.41
N THR A 12 0.28 43.79 -20.68
CA THR A 12 -0.92 44.51 -20.26
C THR A 12 -0.87 44.93 -18.79
N GLY A 13 0.03 44.36 -17.99
CA GLY A 13 0.08 44.59 -16.54
C GLY A 13 -1.06 43.93 -15.78
N GLU A 14 -1.89 43.11 -16.42
CA GLU A 14 -3.02 42.44 -15.82
C GLU A 14 -2.66 41.06 -15.26
N LEU A 15 -3.34 40.63 -14.20
CA LEU A 15 -3.25 39.28 -13.68
C LEU A 15 -4.10 38.34 -14.51
N VAL A 16 -3.44 37.53 -15.35
CA VAL A 16 -4.10 36.50 -16.16
C VAL A 16 -4.08 35.17 -15.41
N THR A 17 -5.23 34.52 -15.32
CA THR A 17 -5.36 33.19 -14.74
C THR A 17 -5.07 32.14 -15.80
N ALA A 18 -3.89 31.53 -15.77
CA ALA A 18 -3.52 30.42 -16.66
C ALA A 18 -3.84 29.08 -16.00
N SER A 19 -4.48 28.18 -16.76
CA SER A 19 -4.66 26.79 -16.31
C SER A 19 -3.30 26.07 -16.31
N MET A 20 -3.00 25.40 -15.20
CA MET A 20 -1.80 24.55 -15.05
C MET A 20 -2.09 23.08 -15.35
N GLY A 21 -3.26 22.77 -15.92
CA GLY A 21 -3.68 21.42 -16.20
C GLY A 21 -4.27 20.66 -15.00
N GLU A 22 -4.59 19.41 -15.22
CA GLU A 22 -5.23 18.55 -14.21
C GLU A 22 -4.20 17.88 -13.31
N TRP A 23 -4.01 18.43 -12.11
CA TRP A 23 -3.16 17.85 -11.10
C TRP A 23 -3.88 16.70 -10.38
N LYS A 24 -3.18 15.60 -10.14
CA LYS A 24 -3.74 14.41 -9.47
C LYS A 24 -2.94 14.05 -8.23
N THR A 25 -3.63 13.50 -7.24
CA THR A 25 -2.97 12.86 -6.11
C THR A 25 -2.31 11.55 -6.56
N ILE A 26 -1.31 11.09 -5.81
CA ILE A 26 -0.64 9.79 -6.09
C ILE A 26 -1.66 8.64 -6.16
N THR A 27 -2.73 8.69 -5.36
CA THR A 27 -3.79 7.67 -5.38
C THR A 27 -4.62 7.72 -6.65
N GLU A 28 -4.98 8.91 -7.13
CA GLU A 28 -5.73 9.07 -8.38
C GLU A 28 -4.89 8.65 -9.60
N VAL A 29 -3.57 8.92 -9.58
CA VAL A 29 -2.66 8.44 -10.66
C VAL A 29 -2.57 6.92 -10.63
N ALA A 30 -2.44 6.31 -9.45
CA ALA A 30 -2.43 4.85 -9.31
C ALA A 30 -3.70 4.22 -9.90
N HIS A 31 -4.88 4.77 -9.60
CA HIS A 31 -6.15 4.34 -10.17
C HIS A 31 -6.19 4.49 -11.70
N ALA A 32 -5.72 5.62 -12.21
CA ALA A 32 -5.66 5.87 -13.66
C ALA A 32 -4.73 4.88 -14.40
N CYS A 33 -3.69 4.39 -13.70
CA CYS A 33 -2.76 3.37 -14.24
C CYS A 33 -3.24 1.93 -13.97
N GLY A 34 -4.39 1.71 -13.33
CA GLY A 34 -4.88 0.37 -12.99
C GLY A 34 -4.04 -0.37 -11.96
N VAL A 35 -3.19 0.33 -11.20
CA VAL A 35 -2.28 -0.26 -10.23
C VAL A 35 -2.75 0.03 -8.80
N GLY A 36 -2.72 -0.96 -7.93
CA GLY A 36 -3.08 -0.79 -6.53
C GLY A 36 -2.18 0.25 -5.84
N SER A 37 -2.76 1.18 -5.07
CA SER A 37 -2.06 2.35 -4.49
C SER A 37 -0.81 1.99 -3.67
N ARG A 38 -0.76 0.80 -3.05
CA ARG A 38 0.42 0.35 -2.29
C ARG A 38 1.56 -0.03 -3.24
N LYS A 39 1.28 -0.91 -4.23
CA LYS A 39 2.24 -1.32 -5.25
C LYS A 39 2.77 -0.10 -6.00
N PHE A 40 1.88 0.81 -6.38
CA PHE A 40 2.23 2.06 -7.06
C PHE A 40 3.20 2.94 -6.25
N ARG A 41 2.96 3.12 -4.94
CA ARG A 41 3.88 3.88 -4.07
C ARG A 41 5.24 3.17 -3.91
N ALA A 42 5.27 1.85 -3.89
CA ALA A 42 6.52 1.10 -3.84
C ALA A 42 7.35 1.32 -5.11
N VAL A 43 6.70 1.27 -6.28
CA VAL A 43 7.33 1.61 -7.57
C VAL A 43 7.87 3.03 -7.57
N LEU A 44 7.07 4.02 -7.20
CA LEU A 44 7.50 5.42 -7.16
C LEU A 44 8.66 5.66 -6.20
N LYS A 45 8.72 4.91 -5.07
CA LYS A 45 9.86 4.95 -4.17
C LYS A 45 11.12 4.38 -4.84
N ARG A 46 11.01 3.26 -5.57
CA ARG A 46 12.11 2.66 -6.32
C ARG A 46 12.65 3.62 -7.40
N MET A 47 11.76 4.32 -8.09
CA MET A 47 12.09 5.36 -9.06
C MET A 47 12.65 6.64 -8.41
N ALA A 48 12.85 6.66 -7.11
CA ALA A 48 13.24 7.84 -6.32
C ALA A 48 12.29 9.05 -6.48
N PHE A 49 11.07 8.83 -6.98
CA PHE A 49 10.03 9.86 -7.11
C PHE A 49 9.39 10.19 -5.75
N LEU A 50 9.30 9.16 -4.89
CA LEU A 50 8.88 9.30 -3.50
C LEU A 50 10.03 8.96 -2.55
N GLN A 51 10.08 9.68 -1.44
CA GLN A 51 10.98 9.39 -0.32
C GLN A 51 10.19 9.21 0.98
N LEU A 52 10.80 8.56 1.98
CA LEU A 52 10.26 8.51 3.33
C LEU A 52 10.63 9.78 4.09
N GLU A 53 9.64 10.44 4.64
CA GLU A 53 9.79 11.62 5.49
C GLU A 53 9.14 11.35 6.85
N TYR A 54 9.86 11.68 7.93
CA TYR A 54 9.32 11.56 9.29
C TYR A 54 8.49 12.80 9.62
N ILE A 55 7.18 12.62 9.80
CA ILE A 55 6.25 13.71 10.07
C ILE A 55 5.49 13.42 11.36
N GLY A 56 5.80 14.18 12.39
CA GLY A 56 5.20 14.00 13.71
C GLY A 56 5.66 12.70 14.38
N LYS A 57 4.83 11.63 14.29
CA LYS A 57 5.12 10.32 14.88
C LYS A 57 5.22 9.19 13.83
N ASP A 58 5.00 9.52 12.55
CA ASP A 58 4.87 8.52 11.49
C ASP A 58 5.83 8.80 10.33
N TRP A 59 6.32 7.71 9.73
CA TRP A 59 6.99 7.75 8.45
C TRP A 59 5.94 7.78 7.32
N ARG A 60 6.05 8.77 6.44
CA ARG A 60 5.13 8.91 5.30
C ARG A 60 5.91 9.03 3.99
N HIS A 61 5.34 8.46 2.93
CA HIS A 61 5.84 8.70 1.59
C HIS A 61 5.48 10.11 1.15
N ARG A 62 6.50 10.85 0.70
CA ARG A 62 6.38 12.22 0.19
C ARG A 62 7.14 12.35 -1.12
N LEU A 63 6.78 13.34 -1.91
CA LEU A 63 7.52 13.67 -3.13
C LEU A 63 8.97 13.96 -2.78
N ALA A 64 9.88 13.41 -3.59
CA ALA A 64 11.30 13.71 -3.47
C ALA A 64 11.56 15.19 -3.82
N PRO A 65 12.60 15.84 -3.24
CA PRO A 65 12.89 17.26 -3.48
C PRO A 65 13.02 17.61 -4.96
N TRP A 66 13.71 16.77 -5.74
CA TRP A 66 13.89 17.01 -7.17
C TRP A 66 12.57 17.11 -7.96
N VAL A 67 11.51 16.38 -7.53
CA VAL A 67 10.18 16.43 -8.17
C VAL A 67 9.52 17.79 -7.92
N THR A 68 9.68 18.34 -6.71
CA THR A 68 9.15 19.66 -6.37
C THR A 68 9.97 20.78 -7.02
N ASP A 69 11.28 20.62 -7.11
CA ASP A 69 12.21 21.60 -7.70
C ASP A 69 11.97 21.73 -9.22
N GLN A 70 11.62 20.64 -9.89
CA GLN A 70 11.20 20.64 -11.30
C GLN A 70 9.78 21.19 -11.52
N GLY A 71 9.04 21.49 -10.45
CA GLY A 71 7.66 21.91 -10.54
C GLY A 71 6.67 20.79 -10.88
N TRP A 72 7.10 19.51 -10.81
CA TRP A 72 6.30 18.34 -11.12
C TRP A 72 5.40 17.90 -9.99
N GLY A 73 5.65 18.41 -8.81
CA GLY A 73 4.86 18.10 -7.64
C GLY A 73 4.65 19.28 -6.70
N LYS A 74 3.55 19.26 -5.97
CA LYS A 74 3.24 20.26 -4.93
C LYS A 74 2.69 19.60 -3.70
N ARG A 75 3.08 20.12 -2.53
CA ARG A 75 2.48 19.76 -1.25
C ARG A 75 1.37 20.74 -0.94
N LEU A 76 0.18 20.24 -0.80
CA LEU A 76 -1.02 20.98 -0.45
C LEU A 76 -1.50 20.61 0.94
N ARG A 77 -2.39 21.42 1.50
CA ARG A 77 -3.05 21.15 2.77
C ARG A 77 -4.55 21.13 2.55
N ARG A 78 -5.20 20.09 3.07
CA ARG A 78 -6.66 20.04 3.17
C ARG A 78 -7.02 20.39 4.60
N GLU A 79 -7.82 21.42 4.76
CA GLU A 79 -8.43 21.73 6.04
C GLU A 79 -9.77 21.01 6.10
N GLN A 80 -9.91 20.09 7.03
CA GLN A 80 -11.15 19.38 7.29
C GLN A 80 -11.28 19.19 8.81
N ASP A 81 -12.43 19.63 9.36
CA ASP A 81 -12.76 19.53 10.79
C ASP A 81 -11.67 20.13 11.71
N GLY A 82 -11.10 21.28 11.34
CA GLY A 82 -10.06 21.96 12.11
C GLY A 82 -8.68 21.23 12.09
N ARG A 83 -8.53 20.16 11.29
CA ARG A 83 -7.28 19.44 11.09
C ARG A 83 -6.70 19.74 9.71
N SER A 84 -5.46 20.20 9.68
CA SER A 84 -4.73 20.42 8.43
C SER A 84 -3.95 19.16 8.07
N THR A 85 -4.41 18.44 7.04
CA THR A 85 -3.73 17.22 6.56
C THR A 85 -2.99 17.53 5.27
N PRO A 86 -1.65 17.43 5.24
CA PRO A 86 -0.88 17.63 4.03
C PRO A 86 -1.03 16.43 3.09
N PHE A 87 -1.19 16.73 1.79
CA PHE A 87 -1.20 15.73 0.71
C PHE A 87 -0.41 16.26 -0.49
N ASP A 88 0.09 15.32 -1.29
CA ASP A 88 0.91 15.65 -2.44
C ASP A 88 0.12 15.43 -3.74
N VAL A 89 0.30 16.36 -4.69
CA VAL A 89 -0.26 16.28 -6.05
C VAL A 89 0.86 16.38 -7.08
N VAL A 90 0.63 15.78 -8.24
CA VAL A 90 1.58 15.72 -9.35
C VAL A 90 0.99 16.36 -10.60
N SER A 91 1.84 17.05 -11.34
CA SER A 91 1.48 17.75 -12.60
C SER A 91 1.17 16.75 -13.72
N PRO A 92 0.52 17.19 -14.82
CA PRO A 92 0.32 16.36 -16.00
C PRO A 92 1.62 15.79 -16.56
N GLU A 93 2.68 16.59 -16.63
CA GLU A 93 4.00 16.15 -17.14
C GLU A 93 4.59 15.05 -16.25
N ALA A 94 4.44 15.17 -14.93
CA ALA A 94 4.87 14.14 -14.00
C ALA A 94 4.06 12.84 -14.15
N GLN A 95 2.75 12.96 -14.41
CA GLN A 95 1.89 11.80 -14.67
C GLN A 95 2.36 11.04 -15.92
N ASP A 96 2.70 11.73 -17.00
CA ASP A 96 3.18 11.12 -18.22
C ASP A 96 4.57 10.51 -18.01
N TRP A 97 5.49 11.22 -17.36
CA TRP A 97 6.80 10.68 -16.99
C TRP A 97 6.71 9.37 -16.17
N ILE A 98 5.74 9.30 -15.25
CA ILE A 98 5.48 8.10 -14.46
C ILE A 98 4.97 6.96 -15.35
N LYS A 99 3.99 7.23 -16.22
CA LYS A 99 3.40 6.21 -17.10
C LYS A 99 4.44 5.57 -18.01
N ASP A 100 5.31 6.39 -18.62
CA ASP A 100 6.36 5.94 -19.54
C ASP A 100 7.35 4.94 -18.90
N ARG A 101 7.53 5.02 -17.58
CA ARG A 101 8.50 4.20 -16.84
C ARG A 101 7.87 3.12 -15.97
N LEU A 102 6.55 3.19 -15.83
CA LEU A 102 5.83 2.36 -14.85
C LEU A 102 5.95 0.86 -15.17
N GLU A 103 5.78 0.48 -16.44
CA GLU A 103 5.82 -0.93 -16.85
C GLU A 103 7.19 -1.56 -16.58
N VAL A 104 8.26 -0.85 -16.94
CA VAL A 104 9.63 -1.33 -16.71
C VAL A 104 9.90 -1.48 -15.21
N ALA A 105 9.55 -0.47 -14.43
CA ALA A 105 9.76 -0.51 -12.98
C ALA A 105 8.91 -1.58 -12.27
N LEU A 106 7.71 -1.87 -12.78
CA LEU A 106 6.88 -2.98 -12.30
C LEU A 106 7.51 -4.33 -12.63
N ALA A 107 7.97 -4.53 -13.87
CA ALA A 107 8.63 -5.76 -14.30
C ALA A 107 9.90 -6.05 -13.47
N GLU A 108 10.72 -5.02 -13.22
CA GLU A 108 11.88 -5.14 -12.35
C GLU A 108 11.52 -5.55 -10.91
N MET A 109 10.44 -4.97 -10.37
CA MET A 109 9.97 -5.34 -9.02
C MET A 109 9.44 -6.77 -8.96
N GLU A 110 8.74 -7.22 -10.00
CA GLU A 110 8.23 -8.59 -10.11
C GLU A 110 9.37 -9.62 -10.26
N ALA A 111 10.41 -9.26 -10.97
CA ALA A 111 11.60 -10.13 -11.11
C ALA A 111 12.36 -10.33 -9.79
N GLU A 112 12.19 -9.48 -8.79
CA GLU A 112 12.79 -9.64 -7.45
C GLU A 112 12.01 -10.61 -6.54
N VAL A 113 10.79 -10.96 -6.91
CA VAL A 113 9.97 -11.88 -6.12
C VAL A 113 10.36 -13.32 -6.44
N SER A 114 10.64 -14.12 -5.40
CA SER A 114 10.92 -15.54 -5.60
C SER A 114 9.71 -16.27 -6.21
N PRO A 115 9.94 -17.36 -7.01
CA PRO A 115 8.84 -18.12 -7.60
C PRO A 115 7.81 -18.60 -6.56
N ASP A 116 8.28 -19.04 -5.39
CA ASP A 116 7.42 -19.51 -4.30
C ASP A 116 6.57 -18.36 -3.73
N ALA A 117 7.17 -17.20 -3.56
CA ALA A 117 6.45 -16.01 -3.11
C ALA A 117 5.45 -15.52 -4.18
N ALA A 118 5.80 -15.62 -5.48
CA ALA A 118 4.89 -15.27 -6.56
C ALA A 118 3.67 -16.21 -6.57
N ALA A 119 3.87 -17.52 -6.42
CA ALA A 119 2.79 -18.50 -6.32
C ALA A 119 1.90 -18.25 -5.09
N ALA A 120 2.50 -17.92 -3.95
CA ALA A 120 1.78 -17.61 -2.72
C ALA A 120 0.92 -16.34 -2.85
N ILE A 121 1.43 -15.31 -3.56
CA ILE A 121 0.66 -14.09 -3.82
C ILE A 121 -0.49 -14.35 -4.78
N ALA A 122 -0.29 -15.12 -5.83
CA ALA A 122 -1.36 -15.50 -6.73
C ALA A 122 -2.51 -16.20 -5.97
N ALA A 123 -2.18 -17.18 -5.13
CA ALA A 123 -3.17 -17.88 -4.30
C ALA A 123 -3.84 -16.93 -3.26
N LEU A 124 -3.12 -15.96 -2.72
CA LEU A 124 -3.71 -14.94 -1.84
C LEU A 124 -4.69 -14.04 -2.60
N ASP A 125 -4.36 -13.66 -3.83
CA ASP A 125 -5.22 -12.80 -4.65
C ASP A 125 -6.51 -13.54 -5.06
N ASP A 126 -6.43 -14.83 -5.40
CA ASP A 126 -7.59 -15.69 -5.64
C ASP A 126 -8.48 -15.79 -4.38
N PHE A 127 -7.86 -16.01 -3.22
CA PHE A 127 -8.59 -16.02 -1.94
C PHE A 127 -9.26 -14.66 -1.65
N ARG A 128 -8.58 -13.56 -1.91
CA ARG A 128 -9.13 -12.20 -1.73
C ARG A 128 -10.31 -11.95 -2.66
N ALA A 129 -10.21 -12.37 -3.92
CA ALA A 129 -11.28 -12.24 -4.90
C ALA A 129 -12.53 -13.01 -4.44
N ALA A 130 -12.38 -14.27 -4.07
CA ALA A 130 -13.47 -15.11 -3.58
C ALA A 130 -14.08 -14.55 -2.28
N ARG A 131 -13.24 -14.08 -1.34
CA ARG A 131 -13.69 -13.45 -0.10
C ARG A 131 -14.48 -12.17 -0.36
N ASN A 132 -14.02 -11.33 -1.27
CA ASN A 132 -14.69 -10.07 -1.60
C ASN A 132 -16.03 -10.32 -2.28
N GLU A 133 -16.10 -11.28 -3.19
CA GLU A 133 -17.39 -11.72 -3.81
C GLU A 133 -18.38 -12.21 -2.76
N TYR A 134 -17.95 -13.03 -1.82
CA TYR A 134 -18.79 -13.52 -0.73
C TYR A 134 -19.27 -12.38 0.18
N ARG A 135 -18.37 -11.45 0.54
CA ARG A 135 -18.71 -10.31 1.40
C ARG A 135 -19.58 -9.25 0.72
N ALA A 136 -19.45 -9.07 -0.59
CA ALA A 136 -20.35 -8.20 -1.34
C ALA A 136 -21.81 -8.63 -1.22
N LYS A 137 -22.05 -9.94 -1.02
CA LYS A 137 -23.39 -10.49 -0.75
C LYS A 137 -23.86 -10.26 0.69
N LEU A 138 -22.97 -9.93 1.63
CA LEU A 138 -23.22 -9.81 3.08
C LEU A 138 -23.14 -8.38 3.62
N THR A 139 -23.16 -7.35 2.82
CA THR A 139 -23.20 -5.92 3.19
C THR A 139 -21.92 -5.30 3.76
N ASP A 140 -20.83 -6.02 4.00
CA ASP A 140 -19.60 -5.43 4.58
C ASP A 140 -18.36 -5.71 3.72
N GLY A 141 -18.27 -4.97 2.61
CA GLY A 141 -17.23 -5.12 1.58
C GLY A 141 -15.81 -4.66 1.98
N LYS A 142 -15.40 -4.81 3.24
CA LYS A 142 -14.07 -4.41 3.69
C LYS A 142 -12.98 -5.32 3.12
N GLU A 143 -12.03 -4.73 2.39
CA GLU A 143 -10.84 -5.41 1.89
C GLU A 143 -9.97 -5.99 3.01
N MET A 144 -9.16 -7.01 2.67
CA MET A 144 -8.18 -7.55 3.59
C MET A 144 -7.13 -6.51 3.96
N SER A 145 -6.91 -6.34 5.25
CA SER A 145 -5.81 -5.53 5.77
C SER A 145 -4.46 -6.22 5.53
N VAL A 146 -3.37 -5.44 5.62
CA VAL A 146 -2.01 -6.01 5.52
C VAL A 146 -1.76 -7.06 6.59
N GLU A 147 -2.27 -6.85 7.80
CA GLU A 147 -2.15 -7.79 8.90
C GLU A 147 -2.82 -9.14 8.56
N GLU A 148 -4.04 -9.11 8.01
CA GLU A 148 -4.74 -10.31 7.59
C GLU A 148 -4.00 -11.04 6.46
N MET A 149 -3.41 -10.30 5.50
CA MET A 149 -2.62 -10.89 4.41
C MET A 149 -1.33 -11.54 4.94
N VAL A 150 -0.60 -10.88 5.83
CA VAL A 150 0.61 -11.46 6.47
C VAL A 150 0.25 -12.71 7.27
N ARG A 151 -0.84 -12.70 8.02
CA ARG A 151 -1.32 -13.87 8.77
C ARG A 151 -1.65 -15.03 7.82
N TRP A 152 -2.40 -14.75 6.76
CA TRP A 152 -2.78 -15.76 5.78
C TRP A 152 -1.55 -16.40 5.13
N LEU A 153 -0.59 -15.60 4.66
CA LEU A 153 0.66 -16.10 4.09
C LEU A 153 1.47 -16.92 5.08
N SER A 154 1.57 -16.48 6.33
CA SER A 154 2.29 -17.23 7.38
C SER A 154 1.63 -18.58 7.70
N ASP A 155 0.30 -18.70 7.49
CA ASP A 155 -0.46 -19.92 7.77
C ASP A 155 -0.41 -20.94 6.65
N PHE A 156 -0.54 -20.47 5.42
CA PHE A 156 -0.64 -21.34 4.26
C PHE A 156 0.68 -21.56 3.55
N TYR A 157 1.66 -20.67 3.77
CA TYR A 157 3.01 -20.71 3.18
C TYR A 157 4.10 -20.50 4.24
N PRO A 158 4.23 -21.42 5.21
CA PRO A 158 5.14 -21.27 6.34
C PRO A 158 6.63 -21.24 5.95
N ASN A 159 6.95 -21.71 4.73
CA ASN A 159 8.32 -21.71 4.22
C ASN A 159 8.77 -20.35 3.71
N LEU A 160 7.85 -19.39 3.50
CA LEU A 160 8.22 -18.05 3.09
C LEU A 160 8.91 -17.28 4.23
N SER A 161 10.07 -16.74 3.94
CA SER A 161 10.78 -15.86 4.87
C SER A 161 10.11 -14.51 5.02
N GLN A 162 10.38 -13.80 6.13
CA GLN A 162 9.86 -12.44 6.33
C GLN A 162 10.24 -11.46 5.22
N PRO A 163 11.49 -11.46 4.69
CA PRO A 163 11.85 -10.63 3.54
C PRO A 163 11.02 -10.91 2.29
N GLU A 164 10.77 -12.18 1.97
CA GLU A 164 9.97 -12.58 0.80
C GLU A 164 8.52 -12.10 0.93
N ILE A 165 7.90 -12.29 2.10
CA ILE A 165 6.55 -11.78 2.38
C ILE A 165 6.54 -10.25 2.28
N ALA A 166 7.58 -9.58 2.79
CA ALA A 166 7.69 -8.12 2.74
C ALA A 166 7.80 -7.60 1.30
N THR A 167 8.64 -8.23 0.48
CA THR A 167 8.81 -7.91 -0.94
C THR A 167 7.50 -8.14 -1.70
N ALA A 168 6.90 -9.30 -1.53
CA ALA A 168 5.68 -9.71 -2.22
C ALA A 168 4.46 -8.82 -1.87
N LEU A 169 4.32 -8.37 -0.62
CA LEU A 169 3.26 -7.47 -0.19
C LEU A 169 3.60 -5.98 -0.32
N HIS A 170 4.81 -5.65 -0.78
CA HIS A 170 5.34 -4.27 -0.87
C HIS A 170 5.25 -3.52 0.47
N VAL A 171 5.69 -4.18 1.53
CA VAL A 171 5.76 -3.63 2.89
C VAL A 171 7.17 -3.76 3.46
N THR A 172 7.41 -3.22 4.65
CA THR A 172 8.71 -3.40 5.31
C THR A 172 8.78 -4.75 6.04
N GLN A 173 9.95 -5.37 6.09
CA GLN A 173 10.17 -6.60 6.86
C GLN A 173 9.81 -6.40 8.34
N GLN A 174 10.10 -5.23 8.90
CA GLN A 174 9.75 -4.88 10.30
C GLN A 174 8.24 -4.96 10.55
N LEU A 175 7.43 -4.56 9.56
CA LEU A 175 5.96 -4.65 9.67
C LEU A 175 5.51 -6.11 9.65
N VAL A 176 6.09 -6.94 8.78
CA VAL A 176 5.82 -8.38 8.71
C VAL A 176 6.18 -9.04 10.05
N SER A 177 7.40 -8.80 10.56
CA SER A 177 7.86 -9.31 11.87
C SER A 177 6.89 -8.93 12.99
N ARG A 178 6.49 -7.66 13.05
CA ARG A 178 5.53 -7.19 14.04
C ARG A 178 4.19 -7.94 13.99
N TYR A 179 3.64 -8.19 12.81
CA TYR A 179 2.37 -8.91 12.69
C TYR A 179 2.50 -10.40 13.01
N GLN A 180 3.62 -11.02 12.66
CA GLN A 180 3.93 -12.40 13.05
C GLN A 180 4.10 -12.53 14.57
N ASP A 181 4.78 -11.59 15.22
CA ASP A 181 4.92 -11.54 16.67
C ASP A 181 3.58 -11.36 17.39
N GLN A 182 2.74 -10.46 16.86
CA GLN A 182 1.39 -10.26 17.40
C GLN A 182 0.54 -11.52 17.28
N ARG A 183 0.64 -12.22 16.13
CA ARG A 183 -0.02 -13.48 15.91
C ARG A 183 0.46 -14.55 16.90
N SER A 184 1.80 -14.71 17.02
CA SER A 184 2.40 -15.69 17.94
C SER A 184 1.95 -15.46 19.40
N LYS A 185 1.92 -14.19 19.82
CA LYS A 185 1.40 -13.81 21.14
C LYS A 185 -0.09 -14.15 21.30
N SER A 186 -0.90 -13.87 20.27
CA SER A 186 -2.33 -14.19 20.30
C SER A 186 -2.59 -15.69 20.36
N LEU A 187 -1.83 -16.49 19.59
CA LEU A 187 -1.91 -17.95 19.63
C LEU A 187 -1.47 -18.50 20.99
N LYS A 188 -0.33 -18.02 21.50
CA LYS A 188 0.15 -18.40 22.83
C LYS A 188 -0.88 -18.07 23.93
N TYR A 189 -1.46 -16.87 23.88
CA TYR A 189 -2.52 -16.46 24.81
C TYR A 189 -3.78 -17.32 24.70
N ALA A 190 -4.17 -17.72 23.48
CA ALA A 190 -5.31 -18.61 23.25
C ALA A 190 -5.04 -20.04 23.75
N LEU A 191 -3.78 -20.53 23.61
CA LEU A 191 -3.36 -21.86 24.07
C LEU A 191 -3.18 -21.93 25.60
N GLU A 192 -2.57 -20.91 26.19
CA GLU A 192 -2.32 -20.83 27.63
C GLU A 192 -3.60 -20.51 28.43
N GLY A 193 -4.69 -20.24 27.75
CA GLY A 193 -6.02 -19.86 28.21
C GLY A 193 -6.18 -19.59 29.66
N ARG A 194 -6.47 -18.36 30.02
CA ARG A 194 -6.91 -18.04 31.39
C ARG A 194 -8.23 -18.77 31.72
N GLY A 195 -8.13 -20.08 31.99
CA GLY A 195 -9.20 -20.87 32.62
C GLY A 195 -10.43 -21.24 31.79
N SER A 196 -10.49 -20.86 30.51
CA SER A 196 -11.56 -21.31 29.61
C SER A 196 -11.07 -22.47 28.76
N LYS A 197 -11.61 -23.67 28.98
CA LYS A 197 -11.39 -24.78 28.05
C LYS A 197 -11.72 -24.31 26.61
N PRO A 198 -10.84 -24.54 25.63
CA PRO A 198 -11.15 -24.21 24.24
C PRO A 198 -12.45 -24.93 23.86
N GLY A 199 -13.39 -24.21 23.29
CA GLY A 199 -14.61 -24.81 22.78
C GLY A 199 -14.28 -25.91 21.77
N PRO A 200 -15.13 -26.92 21.57
CA PRO A 200 -14.85 -28.09 20.72
C PRO A 200 -14.42 -27.72 19.29
N ILE A 201 -14.87 -26.61 18.76
CA ILE A 201 -14.50 -26.11 17.43
C ILE A 201 -13.04 -25.60 17.39
N ALA A 202 -12.59 -24.91 18.45
CA ALA A 202 -11.22 -24.42 18.52
C ALA A 202 -10.21 -25.55 18.74
N ALA A 203 -10.58 -26.58 19.50
CA ALA A 203 -9.77 -27.77 19.72
C ALA A 203 -9.60 -28.59 18.43
N ALA A 204 -10.65 -28.75 17.63
CA ALA A 204 -10.61 -29.44 16.34
C ALA A 204 -9.76 -28.71 15.31
N ALA A 205 -9.85 -27.37 15.23
CA ALA A 205 -9.03 -26.55 14.35
C ALA A 205 -7.54 -26.58 14.70
N LEU A 206 -7.21 -26.58 15.99
CA LEU A 206 -5.84 -26.71 16.47
C LEU A 206 -5.26 -28.09 16.19
N SER A 207 -6.03 -29.17 16.41
CA SER A 207 -5.61 -30.55 16.11
C SER A 207 -5.35 -30.75 14.61
N ALA A 208 -6.17 -30.18 13.73
CA ALA A 208 -5.99 -30.24 12.29
C ALA A 208 -4.75 -29.45 11.79
N ALA A 209 -4.39 -28.37 12.47
CA ALA A 209 -3.20 -27.59 12.14
C ALA A 209 -1.90 -28.33 12.53
N PHE A 210 -1.90 -29.05 13.64
CA PHE A 210 -0.73 -29.81 14.10
C PHE A 210 -0.54 -31.15 13.38
N SER A 211 -1.59 -31.80 12.87
CA SER A 211 -1.48 -33.06 12.14
C SER A 211 -0.97 -32.90 10.69
N ARG A 212 -0.83 -31.69 10.18
CA ARG A 212 -0.25 -31.40 8.85
C ARG A 212 1.25 -31.11 8.89
N SER A 213 1.84 -31.05 10.08
CA SER A 213 3.27 -30.73 10.29
C SER A 213 4.11 -31.97 10.63
N ALA A 214 3.54 -33.16 10.53
CA ALA A 214 4.19 -34.46 10.63
C ALA A 214 3.99 -35.20 9.29
#